data_e41efb5c9398c50ce6fd25095809e30b
#
_entry.id   e41efb5c9398c50ce6fd25095809e30b
#
_cell.length_a   1.000
_cell.length_b   1.000
_cell.length_c   1.000
_cell.angle_alpha   90.00
_cell.angle_beta   90.00
_cell.angle_gamma   90.00
#
_symmetry.space_group_name_H-M   'P 1'
#
loop_
_entity.id
_entity.type
_entity.pdbx_description
1 polymer ?
#
loop_
_entity_poly.entity_id
_entity_poly.type
_entity_poly.pdbx_seq_one_letter_code
_entity_poly.pdbx_strand_id
1 'polypeptide(L)'
;PNYLHYKTAQKVAPCANMVFVEKPGVESTNHWRLLNSLHKPTKFMMTKNNMFRDNINEMQQSVDASDLVQINWINKNRIPGPGTWFTNKKYALGGVSKDLLPHLLSLFVQLTNGKYKDYKVEKFDKNQRWSLNDCVGTEYGEVNKDGVYDVDDEAEITLSNGEKTFILKTMWKNNMHDDVAMHFYKDGESHLESIQLGLCPESAYEQMIRSSIIHKDDDAFWNKQLDYDLWIQELINERSIDTVH
;
A
#
# COMPACT_ATOMS: atom_id res chain seq x y z
N PRO A 1 8.98 4.92 -13.37
CA PRO A 1 9.64 4.10 -12.32
C PRO A 1 9.67 4.81 -10.97
N ASN A 2 9.54 4.06 -9.88
CA ASN A 2 9.34 4.58 -8.53
C ASN A 2 10.46 5.51 -8.06
N TYR A 3 11.71 5.23 -8.42
CA TYR A 3 12.86 6.07 -8.06
C TYR A 3 12.83 7.48 -8.66
N LEU A 4 11.93 7.75 -9.60
CA LEU A 4 11.76 9.08 -10.21
C LEU A 4 10.70 9.93 -9.52
N HIS A 5 9.86 9.35 -8.65
CA HIS A 5 8.72 10.04 -8.08
C HIS A 5 9.10 11.34 -7.36
N TYR A 6 10.11 11.31 -6.50
CA TYR A 6 10.59 12.49 -5.79
C TYR A 6 11.06 13.61 -6.73
N LYS A 7 11.94 13.26 -7.69
CA LYS A 7 12.47 14.22 -8.65
C LYS A 7 11.39 14.81 -9.54
N THR A 8 10.40 14.00 -9.93
CA THR A 8 9.27 14.45 -10.74
C THR A 8 8.37 15.37 -9.92
N ALA A 9 8.03 15.00 -8.69
CA ALA A 9 7.25 15.85 -7.79
C ALA A 9 7.91 17.23 -7.56
N GLN A 10 9.23 17.27 -7.33
CA GLN A 10 9.97 18.51 -7.21
C GLN A 10 9.88 19.41 -8.47
N LYS A 11 9.96 18.81 -9.65
CA LYS A 11 9.90 19.55 -10.92
C LYS A 11 8.54 20.18 -11.18
N VAL A 12 7.45 19.49 -10.83
CA VAL A 12 6.09 19.99 -11.09
C VAL A 12 5.57 20.90 -9.99
N ALA A 13 6.12 20.84 -8.79
CA ALA A 13 5.71 21.62 -7.64
C ALA A 13 5.56 23.14 -7.93
N PRO A 14 6.51 23.82 -8.60
CA PRO A 14 6.38 25.26 -8.86
C PRO A 14 5.19 25.66 -9.74
N CYS A 15 4.61 24.68 -10.46
CA CYS A 15 3.52 24.92 -11.42
C CYS A 15 2.19 24.29 -10.95
N ALA A 16 2.12 23.75 -9.73
CA ALA A 16 0.96 23.02 -9.24
C ALA A 16 0.56 23.46 -7.83
N ASN A 17 -0.75 23.54 -7.56
CA ASN A 17 -1.26 23.75 -6.22
C ASN A 17 -1.30 22.44 -5.41
N MET A 18 -1.48 21.32 -6.09
CA MET A 18 -1.52 19.98 -5.49
C MET A 18 -0.78 18.99 -6.39
N VAL A 19 -0.05 18.07 -5.78
CA VAL A 19 0.67 16.99 -6.47
C VAL A 19 0.31 15.65 -5.80
N PHE A 20 -0.33 14.79 -6.57
CA PHE A 20 -0.58 13.41 -6.16
C PHE A 20 0.60 12.56 -6.66
N VAL A 21 1.29 11.93 -5.71
CA VAL A 21 2.43 11.06 -6.00
C VAL A 21 1.93 9.62 -5.98
N GLU A 22 2.10 8.91 -7.09
CA GLU A 22 1.72 7.49 -7.15
C GLU A 22 2.45 6.68 -6.08
N LYS A 23 1.77 5.60 -5.61
CA LYS A 23 2.40 4.63 -4.73
C LYS A 23 3.67 4.02 -5.41
N PRO A 24 4.66 3.64 -4.67
CA PRO A 24 4.80 3.59 -3.21
C PRO A 24 5.14 4.94 -2.57
N GLY A 25 4.84 6.06 -3.20
CA GLY A 25 5.25 7.36 -2.75
C GLY A 25 6.66 7.73 -3.23
N VAL A 26 7.53 8.09 -2.32
CA VAL A 26 8.92 8.49 -2.60
C VAL A 26 9.91 7.53 -1.92
N GLU A 27 11.22 7.73 -2.11
CA GLU A 27 12.24 6.78 -1.61
C GLU A 27 12.34 6.73 -0.07
N SER A 28 11.98 7.84 0.62
CA SER A 28 12.13 7.94 2.07
C SER A 28 11.15 8.94 2.70
N THR A 29 10.93 8.81 4.01
CA THR A 29 10.16 9.78 4.79
C THR A 29 10.80 11.17 4.77
N ASN A 30 12.14 11.26 4.66
CA ASN A 30 12.83 12.54 4.53
C ASN A 30 12.46 13.27 3.23
N HIS A 31 12.31 12.54 2.11
CA HIS A 31 11.86 13.13 0.84
C HIS A 31 10.44 13.72 0.94
N TRP A 32 9.52 13.05 1.67
CA TRP A 32 8.20 13.62 1.96
C TRP A 32 8.28 14.93 2.74
N ARG A 33 9.12 14.96 3.80
CA ARG A 33 9.31 16.18 4.60
C ARG A 33 9.92 17.31 3.76
N LEU A 34 10.88 17.00 2.90
CA LEU A 34 11.50 17.98 2.00
C LEU A 34 10.49 18.54 0.98
N LEU A 35 9.67 17.72 0.33
CA LEU A 35 8.62 18.19 -0.57
C LEU A 35 7.71 19.20 0.13
N ASN A 36 7.20 18.85 1.31
CA ASN A 36 6.28 19.69 2.06
C ASN A 36 6.92 20.95 2.66
N SER A 37 8.22 20.97 2.91
CA SER A 37 8.91 22.12 3.47
C SER A 37 9.43 23.10 2.42
N LEU A 38 9.94 22.60 1.29
CA LEU A 38 10.64 23.40 0.29
C LEU A 38 9.73 23.96 -0.80
N HIS A 39 8.56 23.40 -1.01
CA HIS A 39 7.68 23.75 -2.11
C HIS A 39 6.32 24.30 -1.65
N LYS A 40 6.32 25.14 -0.61
CA LYS A 40 5.11 25.87 -0.23
C LYS A 40 4.75 26.93 -1.31
N PRO A 41 3.45 27.08 -1.67
CA PRO A 41 2.27 26.53 -1.01
C PRO A 41 1.78 25.16 -1.56
N THR A 42 2.51 24.50 -2.45
CA THR A 42 2.09 23.23 -3.06
C THR A 42 1.81 22.15 -2.00
N LYS A 43 0.69 21.49 -2.13
CA LYS A 43 0.27 20.37 -1.26
C LYS A 43 0.65 19.04 -1.92
N PHE A 44 1.13 18.09 -1.14
CA PHE A 44 1.54 16.76 -1.62
C PHE A 44 0.80 15.67 -0.88
N MET A 45 0.44 14.60 -1.59
CA MET A 45 -0.18 13.41 -1.03
C MET A 45 0.17 12.19 -1.86
N MET A 46 0.45 11.06 -1.22
CA MET A 46 0.50 9.77 -1.92
C MET A 46 -0.90 9.38 -2.37
N THR A 47 -1.02 8.75 -3.54
CA THR A 47 -2.29 8.21 -4.05
C THR A 47 -2.77 7.06 -3.15
N LYS A 48 -3.74 7.34 -2.30
CA LYS A 48 -4.34 6.43 -1.30
C LYS A 48 -5.81 6.18 -1.59
N ASN A 49 -6.14 5.87 -2.84
CA ASN A 49 -7.50 5.70 -3.33
C ASN A 49 -8.35 4.71 -2.51
N ASN A 50 -7.76 3.64 -1.97
CA ASN A 50 -8.48 2.65 -1.16
C ASN A 50 -9.08 3.24 0.15
N MET A 51 -8.60 4.38 0.64
CA MET A 51 -9.21 5.09 1.76
C MET A 51 -10.57 5.71 1.41
N PHE A 52 -10.88 5.84 0.12
CA PHE A 52 -12.05 6.57 -0.39
C PHE A 52 -13.06 5.64 -1.09
N ARG A 53 -13.05 4.35 -0.76
CA ARG A 53 -14.03 3.39 -1.27
C ARG A 53 -15.42 3.70 -0.73
N ASP A 54 -16.46 3.50 -1.56
CA ASP A 54 -17.85 3.77 -1.20
C ASP A 54 -18.35 2.90 -0.03
N ASN A 55 -17.82 1.67 0.09
CA ASN A 55 -18.22 0.69 1.10
C ASN A 55 -17.36 0.71 2.39
N ILE A 56 -16.65 1.80 2.68
CA ILE A 56 -15.83 1.92 3.91
C ILE A 56 -16.67 1.74 5.17
N ASN A 57 -17.90 2.25 5.21
CA ASN A 57 -18.77 2.12 6.39
C ASN A 57 -19.17 0.66 6.65
N GLU A 58 -19.45 -0.11 5.61
CA GLU A 58 -19.73 -1.55 5.72
C GLU A 58 -18.49 -2.29 6.26
N MET A 59 -17.33 -2.06 5.66
CA MET A 59 -16.06 -2.63 6.14
C MET A 59 -15.79 -2.27 7.60
N GLN A 60 -16.09 -1.03 8.02
CA GLN A 60 -15.89 -0.58 9.39
C GLN A 60 -16.77 -1.34 10.38
N GLN A 61 -18.04 -1.61 10.03
CA GLN A 61 -18.95 -2.38 10.88
C GLN A 61 -18.43 -3.81 11.10
N SER A 62 -17.91 -4.45 10.05
CA SER A 62 -17.31 -5.79 10.14
C SER A 62 -16.00 -5.77 10.95
N VAL A 63 -15.18 -4.73 10.80
CA VAL A 63 -13.99 -4.52 11.64
C VAL A 63 -14.36 -4.39 13.11
N ASP A 64 -15.40 -3.60 13.43
CA ASP A 64 -15.82 -3.37 14.82
C ASP A 64 -16.33 -4.67 15.47
N ALA A 65 -16.96 -5.55 14.70
CA ALA A 65 -17.50 -6.84 15.18
C ALA A 65 -16.44 -7.93 15.37
N SER A 66 -15.24 -7.77 14.79
CA SER A 66 -14.17 -8.77 14.76
C SER A 66 -13.01 -8.41 15.69
N ASP A 67 -12.19 -9.37 16.07
CA ASP A 67 -10.92 -9.21 16.78
C ASP A 67 -9.70 -9.52 15.91
N LEU A 68 -9.88 -10.29 14.84
CA LEU A 68 -8.88 -10.50 13.80
C LEU A 68 -9.46 -10.14 12.44
N VAL A 69 -8.73 -9.31 11.69
CA VAL A 69 -9.04 -8.90 10.32
C VAL A 69 -7.87 -9.27 9.42
N GLN A 70 -8.11 -10.11 8.43
CA GLN A 70 -7.11 -10.43 7.42
C GLN A 70 -7.50 -9.71 6.12
N ILE A 71 -6.58 -8.92 5.57
CA ILE A 71 -6.77 -8.20 4.31
C ILE A 71 -5.77 -8.74 3.29
N ASN A 72 -6.30 -9.39 2.26
CA ASN A 72 -5.50 -10.03 1.23
C ASN A 72 -5.55 -9.26 -0.09
N TRP A 73 -4.40 -9.17 -0.74
CA TRP A 73 -4.28 -8.88 -2.17
C TRP A 73 -3.34 -9.92 -2.77
N ILE A 74 -3.88 -11.08 -3.02
CA ILE A 74 -3.16 -12.26 -3.48
C ILE A 74 -3.61 -12.54 -4.91
N ASN A 75 -2.68 -12.47 -5.87
CA ASN A 75 -2.96 -12.78 -7.26
C ASN A 75 -2.53 -14.21 -7.60
N LYS A 76 -3.29 -14.85 -8.50
CA LYS A 76 -2.93 -16.15 -9.05
C LYS A 76 -1.61 -16.09 -9.82
N ASN A 77 -1.49 -15.15 -10.76
CA ASN A 77 -0.28 -14.93 -11.53
C ASN A 77 -0.31 -13.54 -12.19
N ARG A 78 0.20 -12.53 -11.49
CA ARG A 78 0.19 -11.13 -11.94
C ARG A 78 1.50 -10.41 -11.62
N ILE A 79 2.65 -11.07 -11.87
CA ILE A 79 3.96 -10.41 -11.73
C ILE A 79 4.06 -9.31 -12.79
N PRO A 80 4.24 -8.04 -12.45
CA PRO A 80 4.26 -6.95 -13.41
C PRO A 80 5.58 -6.91 -14.17
N GLY A 81 5.54 -7.07 -15.50
CA GLY A 81 6.66 -6.99 -16.43
C GLY A 81 7.97 -7.63 -15.92
N PRO A 82 8.02 -8.96 -15.73
CA PRO A 82 9.21 -9.62 -15.18
C PRO A 82 10.46 -9.32 -16.01
N GLY A 83 11.56 -8.99 -15.32
CA GLY A 83 12.82 -8.58 -15.97
C GLY A 83 12.85 -7.12 -16.43
N THR A 84 11.74 -6.37 -16.26
CA THR A 84 11.73 -4.92 -16.51
C THR A 84 12.14 -4.14 -15.24
N TRP A 85 11.87 -2.83 -15.25
CA TRP A 85 12.13 -1.99 -14.08
C TRP A 85 11.30 -2.38 -12.85
N PHE A 86 10.13 -3.03 -13.01
CA PHE A 86 9.25 -3.44 -11.92
C PHE A 86 9.87 -4.50 -11.01
N THR A 87 10.63 -5.42 -11.57
CA THR A 87 11.29 -6.49 -10.82
C THR A 87 12.76 -6.21 -10.52
N ASN A 88 13.24 -5.01 -10.86
CA ASN A 88 14.59 -4.56 -10.54
C ASN A 88 14.54 -3.59 -9.34
N LYS A 89 15.06 -4.01 -8.20
CA LYS A 89 15.04 -3.27 -6.93
C LYS A 89 15.60 -1.85 -7.03
N LYS A 90 16.62 -1.66 -7.89
CA LYS A 90 17.23 -0.35 -8.12
C LYS A 90 16.22 0.68 -8.65
N TYR A 91 15.25 0.26 -9.45
CA TYR A 91 14.28 1.16 -10.11
C TYR A 91 12.89 1.12 -9.46
N ALA A 92 12.49 -0.05 -8.99
CA ALA A 92 11.19 -0.26 -8.34
C ALA A 92 11.20 0.08 -6.85
N LEU A 93 12.40 0.13 -6.22
CA LEU A 93 12.61 0.33 -4.77
C LEU A 93 12.17 -0.85 -3.90
N GLY A 94 11.68 -1.91 -4.48
CA GLY A 94 11.15 -3.14 -3.89
C GLY A 94 10.12 -3.77 -4.80
N GLY A 95 9.53 -4.87 -4.37
CA GLY A 95 8.56 -5.64 -5.12
C GLY A 95 7.11 -5.41 -4.65
N VAL A 96 6.43 -6.50 -4.33
CA VAL A 96 5.02 -6.46 -3.91
C VAL A 96 4.78 -5.61 -2.67
N SER A 97 5.76 -5.52 -1.77
CA SER A 97 5.72 -4.64 -0.59
C SER A 97 5.69 -3.14 -0.95
N LYS A 98 6.13 -2.78 -2.16
CA LYS A 98 6.04 -1.41 -2.71
C LYS A 98 4.88 -1.24 -3.67
N ASP A 99 4.42 -2.32 -4.29
CA ASP A 99 3.37 -2.28 -5.29
C ASP A 99 1.97 -2.41 -4.67
N LEU A 100 1.71 -3.46 -3.89
CA LEU A 100 0.37 -3.78 -3.38
C LEU A 100 0.18 -3.41 -1.89
N LEU A 101 1.21 -3.59 -1.06
CA LEU A 101 1.07 -3.35 0.39
C LEU A 101 0.67 -1.91 0.74
N PRO A 102 1.09 -0.83 0.04
CA PRO A 102 0.61 0.53 0.30
C PRO A 102 -0.91 0.68 0.17
N HIS A 103 -1.55 -0.08 -0.72
CA HIS A 103 -3.00 -0.09 -0.86
C HIS A 103 -3.68 -0.66 0.39
N LEU A 104 -3.15 -1.77 0.95
CA LEU A 104 -3.69 -2.38 2.16
C LEU A 104 -3.42 -1.54 3.40
N LEU A 105 -2.24 -0.94 3.51
CA LEU A 105 -1.90 -0.03 4.60
C LEU A 105 -2.77 1.22 4.59
N SER A 106 -3.08 1.78 3.41
CA SER A 106 -3.99 2.93 3.30
C SER A 106 -5.40 2.57 3.76
N LEU A 107 -5.88 1.37 3.40
CA LEU A 107 -7.18 0.87 3.87
C LEU A 107 -7.17 0.65 5.39
N PHE A 108 -6.12 0.03 5.95
CA PHE A 108 -5.93 -0.15 7.38
C PHE A 108 -5.98 1.19 8.14
N VAL A 109 -5.26 2.22 7.67
CA VAL A 109 -5.29 3.56 8.29
C VAL A 109 -6.72 4.12 8.34
N GLN A 110 -7.50 3.93 7.28
CA GLN A 110 -8.89 4.37 7.22
C GLN A 110 -9.78 3.58 8.21
N LEU A 111 -9.64 2.25 8.22
CA LEU A 111 -10.45 1.34 9.03
C LEU A 111 -10.15 1.43 10.55
N THR A 112 -9.00 1.94 10.93
CA THR A 112 -8.66 2.21 12.34
C THR A 112 -9.18 3.55 12.85
N ASN A 113 -9.98 4.30 12.06
CA ASN A 113 -10.50 5.63 12.42
C ASN A 113 -9.43 6.59 12.92
N GLY A 114 -8.23 6.54 12.33
CA GLY A 114 -7.08 7.39 12.70
C GLY A 114 -6.27 6.87 13.89
N LYS A 115 -6.63 5.75 14.49
CA LYS A 115 -5.90 5.12 15.62
C LYS A 115 -4.81 4.15 15.16
N TYR A 116 -4.39 4.23 13.90
CA TYR A 116 -3.40 3.32 13.32
C TYR A 116 -2.06 3.29 14.06
N LYS A 117 -1.69 4.38 14.76
CA LYS A 117 -0.46 4.47 15.58
C LYS A 117 -0.53 3.70 16.90
N ASP A 118 -1.73 3.30 17.34
CA ASP A 118 -1.90 2.46 18.52
C ASP A 118 -1.53 1.00 18.24
N TYR A 119 -1.43 0.65 16.95
CA TYR A 119 -1.04 -0.68 16.50
C TYR A 119 0.47 -0.79 16.34
N LYS A 120 1.03 -1.85 16.90
CA LYS A 120 2.45 -2.21 16.77
C LYS A 120 2.62 -3.25 15.68
N VAL A 121 3.74 -3.18 14.98
CA VAL A 121 4.16 -4.23 14.06
C VAL A 121 4.67 -5.41 14.91
N GLU A 122 3.97 -6.53 14.87
CA GLU A 122 4.39 -7.77 15.55
C GLU A 122 5.23 -8.65 14.62
N LYS A 123 4.95 -8.59 13.31
CA LYS A 123 5.64 -9.38 12.30
C LYS A 123 5.67 -8.62 10.98
N PHE A 124 6.78 -8.69 10.25
CA PHE A 124 6.86 -8.22 8.88
C PHE A 124 7.80 -9.08 8.06
N ASP A 125 7.25 -9.89 7.17
CA ASP A 125 7.98 -10.77 6.26
C ASP A 125 7.92 -10.23 4.83
N LYS A 126 9.04 -10.35 4.13
CA LYS A 126 9.18 -10.06 2.70
C LYS A 126 9.98 -11.20 2.07
N ASN A 127 9.40 -11.90 1.12
CA ASN A 127 9.99 -13.06 0.48
C ASN A 127 10.07 -12.87 -1.03
N GLN A 128 11.15 -13.35 -1.62
CA GLN A 128 11.25 -13.61 -3.05
C GLN A 128 11.10 -15.11 -3.26
N ARG A 129 9.95 -15.54 -3.80
CA ARG A 129 9.65 -16.96 -4.08
C ARG A 129 9.89 -17.34 -5.53
N TRP A 130 9.83 -16.37 -6.42
CA TRP A 130 9.86 -16.57 -7.87
C TRP A 130 11.13 -15.95 -8.48
N SER A 131 11.43 -16.41 -9.68
CA SER A 131 12.54 -15.91 -10.50
C SER A 131 12.07 -15.70 -11.94
N LEU A 132 12.92 -15.15 -12.81
CA LEU A 132 12.59 -15.02 -14.24
C LEU A 132 12.33 -16.37 -14.91
N ASN A 133 12.92 -17.46 -14.42
CA ASN A 133 12.72 -18.79 -14.97
C ASN A 133 11.30 -19.33 -14.68
N ASP A 134 10.68 -18.86 -13.61
CA ASP A 134 9.32 -19.23 -13.20
C ASP A 134 8.25 -18.39 -13.90
N CYS A 135 8.65 -17.35 -14.66
CA CYS A 135 7.77 -16.47 -15.38
C CYS A 135 7.59 -16.96 -16.83
N VAL A 136 6.52 -17.70 -17.09
CA VAL A 136 6.23 -18.31 -18.41
C VAL A 136 5.31 -17.44 -19.27
N GLY A 137 4.64 -16.51 -18.67
CA GLY A 137 3.75 -15.51 -19.22
C GLY A 137 3.13 -14.74 -18.08
N THR A 138 2.85 -13.47 -18.24
CA THR A 138 2.21 -12.65 -17.22
C THR A 138 1.03 -11.92 -17.83
N GLU A 139 0.04 -11.64 -17.02
CA GLU A 139 -1.09 -10.79 -17.43
C GLU A 139 -0.69 -9.31 -17.51
N TYR A 140 0.52 -8.94 -17.02
CA TYR A 140 1.03 -7.58 -16.94
C TYR A 140 2.32 -7.37 -17.75
N GLY A 141 2.31 -7.74 -19.00
CA GLY A 141 3.39 -7.49 -19.94
C GLY A 141 4.27 -8.71 -20.22
N GLU A 142 5.21 -8.52 -21.12
CA GLU A 142 6.12 -9.56 -21.58
C GLU A 142 7.27 -9.79 -20.59
N VAL A 143 7.79 -11.02 -20.57
CA VAL A 143 8.94 -11.39 -19.75
C VAL A 143 10.23 -11.01 -20.48
N ASN A 144 11.02 -10.12 -19.90
CA ASN A 144 12.39 -9.85 -20.35
C ASN A 144 13.35 -10.85 -19.69
N LYS A 145 13.71 -11.90 -20.43
CA LYS A 145 14.61 -12.98 -19.92
C LYS A 145 16.03 -12.51 -19.61
N ASP A 146 16.47 -11.40 -20.19
CA ASP A 146 17.80 -10.83 -19.96
C ASP A 146 17.80 -9.77 -18.84
N GLY A 147 16.66 -9.59 -18.18
CA GLY A 147 16.48 -8.59 -17.13
C GLY A 147 16.86 -9.08 -15.74
N VAL A 148 16.43 -8.31 -14.74
CA VAL A 148 16.69 -8.57 -13.31
C VAL A 148 15.40 -8.84 -12.57
N TYR A 149 15.42 -9.84 -11.67
CA TYR A 149 14.36 -10.12 -10.72
C TYR A 149 14.99 -10.29 -9.33
N ASP A 150 15.05 -9.20 -8.56
CA ASP A 150 15.70 -9.12 -7.24
C ASP A 150 14.85 -8.41 -6.18
N VAL A 151 13.53 -8.56 -6.31
CA VAL A 151 12.52 -7.94 -5.44
C VAL A 151 11.66 -9.00 -4.75
N ASP A 152 11.00 -8.60 -3.66
CA ASP A 152 10.01 -9.41 -2.98
C ASP A 152 8.73 -9.57 -3.83
N ASP A 153 8.17 -10.77 -3.88
CA ASP A 153 6.91 -11.10 -4.56
C ASP A 153 5.81 -11.62 -3.62
N GLU A 154 6.16 -11.74 -2.34
CA GLU A 154 5.25 -11.94 -1.21
C GLU A 154 5.64 -11.01 -0.07
N ALA A 155 4.64 -10.37 0.56
CA ALA A 155 4.82 -9.64 1.81
C ALA A 155 3.63 -9.86 2.74
N GLU A 156 3.91 -9.99 4.04
CA GLU A 156 2.90 -10.14 5.10
C GLU A 156 3.31 -9.29 6.29
N ILE A 157 2.39 -8.45 6.77
CA ILE A 157 2.59 -7.64 7.98
C ILE A 157 1.45 -7.92 8.96
N THR A 158 1.80 -8.15 10.24
CA THR A 158 0.84 -8.27 11.34
C THR A 158 0.94 -7.04 12.23
N LEU A 159 -0.20 -6.39 12.44
CA LEU A 159 -0.36 -5.18 13.23
C LEU A 159 -1.35 -5.44 14.36
N SER A 160 -0.98 -5.19 15.62
CA SER A 160 -1.85 -5.44 16.78
C SER A 160 -1.79 -4.29 17.80
N ASN A 161 -2.92 -4.03 18.44
CA ASN A 161 -3.02 -3.12 19.59
C ASN A 161 -3.33 -3.89 20.90
N GLY A 162 -3.25 -5.23 20.88
CA GLY A 162 -3.56 -6.09 22.00
C GLY A 162 -5.05 -6.51 22.11
N GLU A 163 -5.96 -5.75 21.52
CA GLU A 163 -7.40 -6.08 21.48
C GLU A 163 -7.82 -6.56 20.10
N LYS A 164 -7.20 -6.01 19.06
CA LYS A 164 -7.50 -6.30 17.66
C LYS A 164 -6.22 -6.50 16.87
N THR A 165 -6.23 -7.49 15.98
CA THR A 165 -5.12 -7.81 15.09
C THR A 165 -5.52 -7.66 13.64
N PHE A 166 -4.64 -7.06 12.83
CA PHE A 166 -4.75 -7.02 11.38
C PHE A 166 -3.57 -7.79 10.77
N ILE A 167 -3.87 -8.67 9.82
CA ILE A 167 -2.87 -9.33 8.96
C ILE A 167 -3.09 -8.83 7.54
N LEU A 168 -2.10 -8.13 6.99
CA LEU A 168 -2.13 -7.63 5.61
C LEU A 168 -1.19 -8.49 4.77
N LYS A 169 -1.72 -9.16 3.75
CA LYS A 169 -0.96 -10.08 2.92
C LYS A 169 -1.05 -9.72 1.44
N THR A 170 0.09 -9.66 0.78
CA THR A 170 0.19 -9.35 -0.64
C THR A 170 1.07 -10.36 -1.37
N MET A 171 0.61 -10.81 -2.55
CA MET A 171 1.37 -11.71 -3.43
C MET A 171 1.10 -11.37 -4.88
N TRP A 172 2.15 -11.33 -5.69
CA TRP A 172 1.99 -11.22 -7.15
C TRP A 172 1.62 -12.55 -7.82
N LYS A 173 2.03 -13.68 -7.21
CA LYS A 173 1.79 -15.01 -7.77
C LYS A 173 1.71 -16.08 -6.68
N ASN A 174 0.67 -16.93 -6.76
CA ASN A 174 0.53 -18.09 -5.87
C ASN A 174 0.21 -19.40 -6.63
N ASN A 175 -0.08 -19.35 -7.95
CA ASN A 175 -0.49 -20.48 -8.81
C ASN A 175 -1.83 -21.16 -8.47
N MET A 176 -2.58 -20.67 -7.49
CA MET A 176 -3.85 -21.26 -7.06
C MET A 176 -5.04 -20.45 -7.55
N HIS A 177 -5.37 -19.40 -6.84
CA HIS A 177 -6.52 -18.53 -7.11
C HIS A 177 -6.21 -17.09 -6.68
N ASP A 178 -6.99 -16.14 -7.18
CA ASP A 178 -6.97 -14.78 -6.66
C ASP A 178 -7.74 -14.75 -5.34
N ASP A 179 -7.20 -13.98 -4.38
CA ASP A 179 -7.88 -13.62 -3.13
C ASP A 179 -7.63 -12.14 -2.85
N VAL A 180 -8.57 -11.30 -3.28
CA VAL A 180 -8.53 -9.86 -3.08
C VAL A 180 -9.73 -9.49 -2.23
N ALA A 181 -9.62 -9.75 -0.92
CA ALA A 181 -10.72 -9.70 0.02
C ALA A 181 -10.27 -9.32 1.44
N MET A 182 -11.24 -8.94 2.25
CA MET A 182 -11.11 -8.86 3.70
C MET A 182 -11.86 -10.06 4.31
N HIS A 183 -11.23 -10.72 5.26
CA HIS A 183 -11.79 -11.82 6.03
C HIS A 183 -11.83 -11.42 7.51
N PHE A 184 -12.95 -11.65 8.16
CA PHE A 184 -13.21 -11.21 9.53
C PHE A 184 -13.40 -12.42 10.42
N TYR A 185 -12.76 -12.41 11.60
CA TYR A 185 -12.78 -13.51 12.55
C TYR A 185 -13.10 -13.01 13.96
N LYS A 186 -13.75 -13.86 14.75
CA LYS A 186 -14.05 -13.68 16.16
C LYS A 186 -13.40 -14.78 16.96
N ASP A 187 -12.95 -14.47 18.19
CA ASP A 187 -12.23 -15.39 19.08
C ASP A 187 -11.02 -16.05 18.38
N GLY A 188 -10.40 -15.33 17.43
CA GLY A 188 -9.23 -15.74 16.66
C GLY A 188 -9.44 -16.80 15.57
N GLU A 189 -10.56 -17.52 15.59
CA GLU A 189 -10.78 -18.69 14.71
C GLU A 189 -12.12 -18.70 13.99
N SER A 190 -13.19 -18.21 14.64
CA SER A 190 -14.53 -18.25 14.08
C SER A 190 -14.69 -17.23 12.95
N HIS A 191 -14.67 -17.72 11.70
CA HIS A 191 -14.91 -16.88 10.53
C HIS A 191 -16.33 -16.28 10.58
N LEU A 192 -16.43 -14.96 10.53
CA LEU A 192 -17.71 -14.24 10.52
C LEU A 192 -18.21 -14.04 9.10
N GLU A 193 -17.41 -13.36 8.28
CA GLU A 193 -17.76 -13.01 6.91
C GLU A 193 -16.52 -12.66 6.08
N SER A 194 -16.72 -12.43 4.79
CA SER A 194 -15.69 -11.91 3.88
C SER A 194 -16.30 -10.83 2.97
N ILE A 195 -15.55 -9.75 2.78
CA ILE A 195 -15.89 -8.68 1.85
C ILE A 195 -14.88 -8.68 0.70
N GLN A 196 -15.37 -8.87 -0.53
CA GLN A 196 -14.54 -8.81 -1.73
C GLN A 196 -14.10 -7.35 -1.99
N LEU A 197 -12.80 -7.12 -2.07
CA LEU A 197 -12.26 -5.80 -2.38
C LEU A 197 -12.31 -5.52 -3.88
N GLY A 198 -11.96 -6.51 -4.70
CA GLY A 198 -11.81 -6.32 -6.13
C GLY A 198 -10.80 -5.21 -6.49
N LEU A 199 -10.83 -4.75 -7.72
CA LEU A 199 -10.09 -3.56 -8.12
C LEU A 199 -10.68 -2.33 -7.44
N CYS A 200 -9.83 -1.33 -7.16
CA CYS A 200 -10.32 -0.07 -6.59
C CYS A 200 -11.18 0.65 -7.62
N PRO A 201 -12.43 1.02 -7.28
CA PRO A 201 -13.34 1.66 -8.23
C PRO A 201 -12.87 3.06 -8.63
N GLU A 202 -13.23 3.52 -9.84
CA GLU A 202 -12.93 4.89 -10.30
C GLU A 202 -13.51 5.95 -9.36
N SER A 203 -14.68 5.69 -8.76
CA SER A 203 -15.31 6.57 -7.76
C SER A 203 -14.39 6.89 -6.59
N ALA A 204 -13.55 5.96 -6.15
CA ALA A 204 -12.60 6.17 -5.07
C ALA A 204 -11.50 7.17 -5.44
N TYR A 205 -11.01 7.15 -6.69
CA TYR A 205 -10.09 8.19 -7.18
C TYR A 205 -10.77 9.55 -7.27
N GLU A 206 -11.99 9.58 -7.80
CA GLU A 206 -12.77 10.81 -7.88
C GLU A 206 -13.01 11.41 -6.49
N GLN A 207 -13.43 10.60 -5.51
CA GLN A 207 -13.63 11.04 -4.13
C GLN A 207 -12.34 11.55 -3.49
N MET A 208 -11.20 10.89 -3.70
CA MET A 208 -9.89 11.34 -3.24
C MET A 208 -9.56 12.74 -3.77
N ILE A 209 -9.73 12.95 -5.08
CA ILE A 209 -9.45 14.24 -5.73
C ILE A 209 -10.44 15.31 -5.25
N ARG A 210 -11.74 15.01 -5.22
CA ARG A 210 -12.78 15.95 -4.73
C ARG A 210 -12.53 16.36 -3.28
N SER A 211 -12.24 15.42 -2.40
CA SER A 211 -11.90 15.71 -1.00
C SER A 211 -10.70 16.62 -0.90
N SER A 212 -9.66 16.39 -1.68
CA SER A 212 -8.45 17.23 -1.71
C SER A 212 -8.75 18.67 -2.20
N ILE A 213 -9.63 18.82 -3.19
CA ILE A 213 -10.04 20.15 -3.70
C ILE A 213 -10.89 20.88 -2.66
N ILE A 214 -11.83 20.21 -2.00
CA ILE A 214 -12.67 20.80 -0.94
C ILE A 214 -11.81 21.30 0.22
N HIS A 215 -10.77 20.55 0.61
CA HIS A 215 -9.88 20.88 1.72
C HIS A 215 -8.56 21.54 1.27
N LYS A 216 -8.53 22.16 0.08
CA LYS A 216 -7.28 22.73 -0.48
C LYS A 216 -6.57 23.70 0.46
N ASP A 217 -7.32 24.50 1.23
CA ASP A 217 -6.83 25.50 2.16
C ASP A 217 -6.88 25.04 3.63
N ASP A 218 -7.20 23.76 3.89
CA ASP A 218 -7.27 23.16 5.22
C ASP A 218 -5.93 22.51 5.60
N ASP A 219 -5.09 23.23 6.33
CA ASP A 219 -3.80 22.73 6.77
C ASP A 219 -3.92 21.50 7.69
N ALA A 220 -5.01 21.35 8.45
CA ALA A 220 -5.21 20.18 9.31
C ALA A 220 -5.41 18.92 8.46
N PHE A 221 -6.19 19.02 7.38
CA PHE A 221 -6.36 17.93 6.41
C PHE A 221 -5.02 17.51 5.81
N TRP A 222 -4.21 18.46 5.31
CA TRP A 222 -2.94 18.17 4.64
C TRP A 222 -1.87 17.63 5.61
N ASN A 223 -1.82 18.15 6.83
CA ASN A 223 -0.94 17.60 7.87
C ASN A 223 -1.30 16.15 8.20
N LYS A 224 -2.60 15.83 8.26
CA LYS A 224 -3.08 14.46 8.45
C LYS A 224 -2.71 13.56 7.27
N GLN A 225 -2.83 14.04 6.03
CA GLN A 225 -2.41 13.27 4.85
C GLN A 225 -0.90 13.01 4.84
N LEU A 226 -0.09 14.00 5.18
CA LEU A 226 1.36 13.84 5.32
C LEU A 226 1.73 12.83 6.41
N ASP A 227 1.03 12.84 7.54
CA ASP A 227 1.25 11.90 8.63
C ASP A 227 0.97 10.44 8.20
N TYR A 228 -0.09 10.23 7.41
CA TYR A 228 -0.38 8.94 6.79
C TYR A 228 0.72 8.51 5.81
N ASP A 229 1.16 9.43 4.95
CA ASP A 229 2.21 9.16 3.95
C ASP A 229 3.54 8.80 4.61
N LEU A 230 3.91 9.51 5.68
CA LEU A 230 5.11 9.23 6.46
C LEU A 230 5.06 7.86 7.12
N TRP A 231 3.94 7.52 7.76
CA TRP A 231 3.77 6.23 8.43
C TRP A 231 3.78 5.05 7.45
N ILE A 232 3.04 5.15 6.34
CA ILE A 232 3.04 4.12 5.30
C ILE A 232 4.44 3.97 4.70
N GLN A 233 5.11 5.10 4.38
CA GLN A 233 6.45 5.09 3.79
C GLN A 233 7.49 4.46 4.72
N GLU A 234 7.38 4.71 6.01
CA GLU A 234 8.27 4.11 7.02
C GLU A 234 8.12 2.60 7.03
N LEU A 235 6.89 2.09 7.17
CA LEU A 235 6.63 0.66 7.20
C LEU A 235 7.11 -0.07 5.94
N ILE A 236 6.75 0.42 4.76
CA ILE A 236 7.17 -0.25 3.52
C ILE A 236 8.68 -0.19 3.28
N ASN A 237 9.39 0.74 3.94
CA ASN A 237 10.85 0.84 3.86
C ASN A 237 11.57 -0.04 4.88
N GLU A 238 10.88 -0.50 5.93
CA GLU A 238 11.48 -1.39 6.91
C GLU A 238 11.98 -2.69 6.28
N ARG A 239 13.03 -3.25 6.86
CA ARG A 239 13.47 -4.61 6.57
C ARG A 239 12.53 -5.59 7.26
N SER A 240 12.50 -6.83 6.78
CA SER A 240 11.80 -7.91 7.49
C SER A 240 12.19 -7.89 8.97
N ILE A 241 11.18 -7.90 9.84
CA ILE A 241 11.40 -8.01 11.28
C ILE A 241 11.26 -9.51 11.59
N ASP A 242 12.40 -10.18 11.78
CA ASP A 242 12.39 -11.55 12.28
C ASP A 242 11.87 -11.49 13.72
N THR A 243 10.81 -12.24 14.00
CA THR A 243 10.38 -12.49 15.38
C THR A 243 11.53 -13.23 16.07
N VAL A 244 12.24 -12.52 16.93
CA VAL A 244 13.22 -13.15 17.83
C VAL A 244 12.42 -14.04 18.78
N HIS A 245 12.52 -15.36 18.55
CA HIS A 245 11.98 -16.39 19.44
C HIS A 245 12.83 -16.53 20.67
#